data_6f04c06b9ce9333cd9f36c77a3e77ebf
#
_entry.id   6f04c06b9ce9333cd9f36c77a3e77ebf
#
_cell.length_a   1.000
_cell.length_b   1.000
_cell.length_c   1.000
_cell.angle_alpha   90.00
_cell.angle_beta   90.00
_cell.angle_gamma   90.00
#
_symmetry.space_group_name_H-M   'P 1'
#
loop_
_entity.id
_entity.type
_entity.pdbx_description
1 polymer ?
#
loop_
_entity_poly.entity_id
_entity_poly.type
_entity_poly.pdbx_seq_one_letter_code
_entity_poly.pdbx_strand_id
1 'polypeptide(L)'
;QQPNAASASVKSTEKAAKRRSRFAPRRVNLRSVSAVATCALLAGAFVLPSSYVKEGPGPLFDVLGTYQEKDVIEVSGAPSYKTFGKMNMTTVSGSGGPYTELSGAEAFYGWLAFDGNRSLVVPTDALYPHVSHEQATAATGAQMADSQTQAKVAAMRQLKMPVTEKVEVLT
;
A
#
# COMPACT_ATOMS: atom_id res chain seq x y z
N GLN A 1 74.89 -20.33 32.96
CA GLN A 1 73.51 -20.69 33.45
C GLN A 1 72.54 -20.68 32.28
N GLN A 2 72.17 -21.87 31.82
CA GLN A 2 71.07 -21.98 30.75
C GLN A 2 69.74 -21.90 31.44
N PRO A 3 68.79 -21.08 30.92
CA PRO A 3 67.45 -21.05 31.44
C PRO A 3 66.71 -22.30 30.98
N ASN A 4 66.00 -22.92 31.91
CA ASN A 4 65.31 -24.19 31.87
C ASN A 4 64.23 -24.24 30.78
N ALA A 5 64.46 -24.99 29.71
CA ALA A 5 63.58 -25.22 28.59
C ALA A 5 62.20 -25.82 29.00
N ALA A 6 62.13 -26.45 30.19
CA ALA A 6 60.91 -27.04 30.71
C ALA A 6 59.81 -26.00 31.08
N SER A 7 60.19 -24.81 31.55
CA SER A 7 59.28 -23.78 31.99
C SER A 7 58.60 -23.03 30.79
N ALA A 8 59.26 -23.01 29.64
CA ALA A 8 58.71 -22.40 28.43
C ALA A 8 57.71 -23.31 27.76
N SER A 9 57.89 -24.64 27.82
CA SER A 9 56.95 -25.63 27.26
C SER A 9 55.63 -25.67 28.02
N VAL A 10 55.66 -25.57 29.35
CA VAL A 10 54.45 -25.57 30.20
C VAL A 10 53.57 -24.32 29.95
N LYS A 11 54.24 -23.15 29.83
CA LYS A 11 53.47 -21.90 29.52
C LYS A 11 52.87 -21.86 28.14
N SER A 12 53.46 -22.52 27.15
CA SER A 12 52.91 -22.59 25.79
C SER A 12 51.71 -23.53 25.69
N THR A 13 51.72 -24.65 26.41
CA THR A 13 50.57 -25.60 26.49
C THR A 13 49.40 -25.02 27.27
N GLU A 14 49.65 -24.29 28.35
CA GLU A 14 48.60 -23.62 29.13
C GLU A 14 47.92 -22.50 28.33
N LYS A 15 48.69 -21.75 27.53
CA LYS A 15 48.17 -20.68 26.67
C LYS A 15 47.37 -21.24 25.50
N ALA A 16 47.72 -22.41 24.96
CA ALA A 16 47.00 -23.11 23.93
C ALA A 16 45.67 -23.71 24.45
N ALA A 17 45.68 -24.26 25.65
CA ALA A 17 44.47 -24.79 26.31
C ALA A 17 43.46 -23.67 26.63
N LYS A 18 43.92 -22.50 27.11
CA LYS A 18 43.06 -21.36 27.41
C LYS A 18 42.46 -20.71 26.17
N ARG A 19 43.09 -20.86 24.98
CA ARG A 19 42.55 -20.36 23.69
C ARG A 19 41.49 -21.27 23.12
N ARG A 20 41.54 -22.58 23.36
CA ARG A 20 40.53 -23.53 22.90
C ARG A 20 39.24 -23.48 23.70
N SER A 21 39.26 -23.06 24.96
CA SER A 21 38.03 -22.93 25.79
C SER A 21 37.14 -21.75 25.41
N ARG A 22 37.62 -20.81 24.57
CA ARG A 22 36.79 -19.68 24.10
C ARG A 22 35.83 -20.03 22.97
N PHE A 23 35.91 -21.21 22.38
CA PHE A 23 35.05 -21.70 21.35
C PHE A 23 34.20 -22.92 21.81
N ALA A 24 33.88 -22.98 23.09
CA ALA A 24 32.87 -23.94 23.52
C ALA A 24 31.52 -23.55 22.80
N PRO A 25 30.87 -24.45 22.06
CA PRO A 25 29.62 -24.16 21.43
C PRO A 25 28.64 -23.80 22.54
N ARG A 26 28.20 -22.54 22.53
CA ARG A 26 27.18 -22.03 23.45
C ARG A 26 25.96 -22.90 23.24
N ARG A 27 25.57 -23.69 24.24
CA ARG A 27 24.36 -24.51 24.19
C ARG A 27 23.20 -23.56 23.91
N VAL A 28 22.75 -23.54 22.67
CA VAL A 28 21.64 -22.71 22.25
C VAL A 28 20.39 -23.35 22.88
N ASN A 29 19.77 -22.67 23.82
CA ASN A 29 18.56 -23.13 24.44
C ASN A 29 17.47 -23.21 23.37
N LEU A 30 16.95 -24.40 23.11
CA LEU A 30 15.91 -24.61 22.11
C LEU A 30 14.69 -23.69 22.33
N ARG A 31 14.38 -23.39 23.60
CA ARG A 31 13.32 -22.41 23.96
C ARG A 31 13.63 -20.99 23.46
N SER A 32 14.88 -20.55 23.56
CA SER A 32 15.27 -19.21 23.07
C SER A 32 15.24 -19.15 21.54
N VAL A 33 15.64 -20.23 20.87
CA VAL A 33 15.57 -20.32 19.40
C VAL A 33 14.13 -20.29 18.93
N SER A 34 13.25 -21.06 19.55
CA SER A 34 11.83 -21.08 19.18
C SER A 34 11.18 -19.72 19.44
N ALA A 35 11.48 -19.07 20.54
CA ALA A 35 10.94 -17.73 20.83
C ALA A 35 11.40 -16.69 19.78
N VAL A 36 12.68 -16.69 19.44
CA VAL A 36 13.22 -15.78 18.41
C VAL A 36 12.59 -16.09 17.04
N ALA A 37 12.48 -17.38 16.68
CA ALA A 37 11.87 -17.77 15.42
C ALA A 37 10.38 -17.35 15.37
N THR A 38 9.63 -17.53 16.45
CA THR A 38 8.24 -17.09 16.53
C THR A 38 8.11 -15.58 16.39
N CYS A 39 8.95 -14.81 17.10
CA CYS A 39 8.97 -13.35 16.96
C CYS A 39 9.33 -12.91 15.53
N ALA A 40 10.28 -13.58 14.90
CA ALA A 40 10.67 -13.27 13.52
C ALA A 40 9.55 -13.58 12.53
N LEU A 41 8.84 -14.71 12.69
CA LEU A 41 7.69 -15.05 11.86
C LEU A 41 6.53 -14.08 12.04
N LEU A 42 6.23 -13.69 13.28
CA LEU A 42 5.21 -12.69 13.56
C LEU A 42 5.59 -11.33 12.96
N ALA A 43 6.83 -10.88 13.17
CA ALA A 43 7.31 -9.65 12.57
C ALA A 43 7.24 -9.69 11.03
N GLY A 44 7.61 -10.82 10.42
CA GLY A 44 7.46 -11.05 8.98
C GLY A 44 6.01 -10.96 8.52
N ALA A 45 5.08 -11.61 9.22
CA ALA A 45 3.67 -11.57 8.88
C ALA A 45 3.08 -10.14 8.93
N PHE A 46 3.60 -9.28 9.81
CA PHE A 46 3.16 -7.88 9.90
C PHE A 46 3.79 -6.96 8.84
N VAL A 47 4.99 -7.27 8.37
CA VAL A 47 5.71 -6.42 7.40
C VAL A 47 5.42 -6.82 5.96
N LEU A 48 5.19 -8.12 5.70
CA LEU A 48 4.94 -8.61 4.36
C LEU A 48 3.63 -8.04 3.77
N PRO A 49 3.56 -7.87 2.44
CA PRO A 49 2.32 -7.50 1.76
C PRO A 49 1.22 -8.50 2.05
N SER A 50 0.04 -8.00 2.33
CA SER A 50 -1.15 -8.82 2.60
C SER A 50 -2.01 -8.97 1.36
N SER A 51 -2.73 -10.09 1.24
CA SER A 51 -3.72 -10.32 0.18
C SER A 51 -5.09 -9.75 0.55
N TYR A 52 -5.11 -8.57 1.17
CA TYR A 52 -6.33 -7.88 1.56
C TYR A 52 -6.40 -6.49 0.93
N VAL A 53 -7.62 -6.01 0.78
CA VAL A 53 -7.93 -4.63 0.39
C VAL A 53 -8.63 -3.96 1.56
N LYS A 54 -8.19 -2.76 1.88
CA LYS A 54 -8.83 -1.88 2.86
C LYS A 54 -9.48 -0.73 2.11
N GLU A 55 -10.79 -0.62 2.20
CA GLU A 55 -11.56 0.49 1.65
C GLU A 55 -12.13 1.35 2.78
N GLY A 56 -12.18 2.65 2.55
CA GLY A 56 -12.70 3.60 3.52
C GLY A 56 -13.14 4.91 2.87
N PRO A 57 -13.70 5.85 3.64
CA PRO A 57 -14.06 7.15 3.11
C PRO A 57 -12.80 7.90 2.68
N GLY A 58 -12.84 8.43 1.47
CA GLY A 58 -11.81 9.29 0.92
C GLY A 58 -12.04 10.77 1.26
N PRO A 59 -11.13 11.65 0.83
CA PRO A 59 -11.29 13.08 0.98
C PRO A 59 -12.47 13.62 0.17
N LEU A 60 -13.02 14.74 0.61
CA LEU A 60 -14.03 15.49 -0.12
C LEU A 60 -13.35 16.52 -1.01
N PHE A 61 -13.77 16.59 -2.28
CA PHE A 61 -13.27 17.57 -3.23
C PHE A 61 -14.38 18.51 -3.65
N ASP A 62 -14.16 19.83 -3.53
CA ASP A 62 -15.06 20.84 -4.08
C ASP A 62 -14.82 20.95 -5.58
N VAL A 63 -15.76 20.45 -6.38
CA VAL A 63 -15.64 20.45 -7.86
C VAL A 63 -15.86 21.82 -8.48
N LEU A 64 -16.40 22.78 -7.74
CA LEU A 64 -16.51 24.19 -8.18
C LEU A 64 -15.33 25.04 -7.74
N GLY A 65 -14.40 24.47 -6.99
CA GLY A 65 -13.21 25.12 -6.47
C GLY A 65 -11.95 24.82 -7.27
N THR A 66 -10.82 25.10 -6.65
CA THR A 66 -9.49 24.84 -7.20
C THR A 66 -8.85 23.64 -6.50
N TYR A 67 -8.14 22.82 -7.25
CA TYR A 67 -7.30 21.75 -6.74
C TYR A 67 -5.88 21.93 -7.27
N GLN A 68 -4.88 21.96 -6.36
CA GLN A 68 -3.48 22.25 -6.71
C GLN A 68 -3.31 23.50 -7.59
N GLU A 69 -3.97 24.60 -7.19
CA GLU A 69 -3.94 25.91 -7.88
C GLU A 69 -4.56 25.91 -9.28
N LYS A 70 -5.28 24.87 -9.67
CA LYS A 70 -6.02 24.78 -10.94
C LYS A 70 -7.51 24.59 -10.68
N ASP A 71 -8.32 25.22 -11.48
CA ASP A 71 -9.77 24.99 -11.44
C ASP A 71 -10.08 23.53 -11.80
N VAL A 72 -10.93 22.88 -11.00
CA VAL A 72 -11.34 21.49 -11.25
C VAL A 72 -12.15 21.39 -12.55
N ILE A 73 -12.95 22.43 -12.83
CA ILE A 73 -13.72 22.54 -14.08
C ILE A 73 -13.26 23.82 -14.78
N GLU A 74 -12.60 23.67 -15.92
CA GLU A 74 -12.19 24.79 -16.78
C GLU A 74 -13.16 24.91 -17.96
N VAL A 75 -13.70 26.09 -18.16
CA VAL A 75 -14.60 26.41 -19.28
C VAL A 75 -13.89 27.35 -20.24
N SER A 76 -13.66 26.91 -21.47
CA SER A 76 -13.10 27.72 -22.55
C SER A 76 -14.11 27.89 -23.69
N GLY A 77 -14.12 29.07 -24.33
CA GLY A 77 -14.98 29.36 -25.47
C GLY A 77 -16.44 29.70 -25.14
N ALA A 78 -16.78 29.78 -23.85
CA ALA A 78 -18.11 30.20 -23.39
C ALA A 78 -18.00 31.13 -22.18
N PRO A 79 -18.99 32.01 -21.93
CA PRO A 79 -18.99 32.87 -20.75
C PRO A 79 -19.13 32.01 -19.48
N SER A 80 -18.24 32.26 -18.51
CA SER A 80 -18.28 31.66 -17.20
C SER A 80 -18.87 32.61 -16.19
N TYR A 81 -19.74 32.13 -15.31
CA TYR A 81 -20.40 32.93 -14.28
C TYR A 81 -19.89 32.54 -12.90
N LYS A 82 -19.77 33.50 -12.01
CA LYS A 82 -19.36 33.28 -10.64
C LYS A 82 -20.43 32.43 -9.93
N THR A 83 -20.04 31.25 -9.46
CA THR A 83 -20.89 30.37 -8.68
C THR A 83 -20.77 30.68 -7.19
N PHE A 84 -21.87 30.44 -6.45
CA PHE A 84 -21.91 30.57 -5.01
C PHE A 84 -22.21 29.21 -4.39
N GLY A 85 -21.52 28.89 -3.29
CA GLY A 85 -21.64 27.61 -2.59
C GLY A 85 -20.54 26.64 -2.98
N LYS A 86 -20.69 25.39 -2.52
CA LYS A 86 -19.75 24.29 -2.73
C LYS A 86 -20.49 23.06 -3.23
N MET A 87 -19.89 22.38 -4.17
CA MET A 87 -20.37 21.09 -4.66
C MET A 87 -19.30 20.04 -4.40
N ASN A 88 -19.48 19.27 -3.32
CA ASN A 88 -18.49 18.31 -2.90
C ASN A 88 -18.69 16.95 -3.57
N MET A 89 -17.63 16.46 -4.19
CA MET A 89 -17.53 15.09 -4.67
C MET A 89 -16.99 14.22 -3.55
N THR A 90 -17.68 13.13 -3.23
CA THR A 90 -17.23 12.12 -2.29
C THR A 90 -16.34 11.11 -3.01
N THR A 91 -15.27 10.69 -2.35
CA THR A 91 -14.36 9.66 -2.87
C THR A 91 -14.23 8.50 -1.91
N VAL A 92 -13.77 7.38 -2.42
CA VAL A 92 -13.39 6.20 -1.63
C VAL A 92 -11.87 6.11 -1.64
N SER A 93 -11.29 5.89 -0.47
CA SER A 93 -9.86 5.61 -0.32
C SER A 93 -9.67 4.10 -0.26
N GLY A 94 -8.89 3.56 -1.19
CA GLY A 94 -8.53 2.14 -1.23
C GLY A 94 -7.04 1.94 -1.02
N SER A 95 -6.67 0.91 -0.27
CA SER A 95 -5.28 0.47 -0.12
C SER A 95 -5.23 -1.05 -0.22
N GLY A 96 -4.19 -1.57 -0.87
CA GLY A 96 -4.07 -3.00 -1.16
C GLY A 96 -4.62 -3.39 -2.55
N GLY A 97 -4.68 -4.68 -2.80
CA GLY A 97 -5.16 -5.23 -4.06
C GLY A 97 -4.25 -4.91 -5.24
N PRO A 98 -4.84 -4.71 -6.42
CA PRO A 98 -4.04 -4.50 -7.63
C PRO A 98 -3.47 -3.08 -7.75
N TYR A 99 -3.81 -2.14 -6.86
CA TYR A 99 -3.39 -0.73 -6.98
C TYR A 99 -2.21 -0.36 -6.10
N THR A 100 -2.20 -0.82 -4.86
CA THR A 100 -1.18 -0.48 -3.86
C THR A 100 -0.86 -1.69 -3.00
N GLU A 101 0.26 -1.64 -2.28
CA GLU A 101 0.58 -2.65 -1.28
C GLU A 101 -0.08 -2.28 0.06
N LEU A 102 -0.61 -3.28 0.74
CA LEU A 102 -1.13 -3.18 2.10
C LEU A 102 -0.36 -4.16 2.98
N SER A 103 0.31 -3.66 4.02
CA SER A 103 1.03 -4.52 4.94
C SER A 103 0.08 -5.36 5.80
N GLY A 104 0.57 -6.52 6.30
CA GLY A 104 -0.20 -7.34 7.22
C GLY A 104 -0.60 -6.59 8.49
N ALA A 105 0.25 -5.67 8.96
CA ALA A 105 -0.06 -4.83 10.12
C ALA A 105 -1.23 -3.87 9.85
N GLU A 106 -1.25 -3.22 8.69
CA GLU A 106 -2.34 -2.30 8.31
C GLU A 106 -3.66 -3.04 8.09
N ALA A 107 -3.60 -4.24 7.45
CA ALA A 107 -4.76 -5.10 7.29
C ALA A 107 -5.33 -5.53 8.64
N PHE A 108 -4.46 -6.00 9.55
CA PHE A 108 -4.84 -6.41 10.89
C PHE A 108 -5.40 -5.25 11.72
N TYR A 109 -4.74 -4.09 11.69
CA TYR A 109 -5.22 -2.90 12.36
C TYR A 109 -6.57 -2.43 11.80
N GLY A 110 -6.73 -2.43 10.48
CA GLY A 110 -8.01 -2.10 9.84
C GLY A 110 -9.14 -3.04 10.24
N TRP A 111 -8.83 -4.33 10.45
CA TRP A 111 -9.80 -5.31 10.94
C TRP A 111 -10.07 -5.18 12.45
N LEU A 112 -9.03 -4.92 13.25
CA LEU A 112 -9.14 -4.81 14.72
C LEU A 112 -9.71 -3.46 15.16
N ALA A 113 -9.37 -2.40 14.46
CA ALA A 113 -9.94 -1.09 14.70
C ALA A 113 -11.42 -1.14 14.32
N PHE A 114 -12.23 -1.62 15.26
CA PHE A 114 -13.69 -1.70 15.22
C PHE A 114 -14.33 -0.31 15.07
N ASP A 115 -13.75 0.51 14.24
CA ASP A 115 -14.32 1.78 13.80
C ASP A 115 -15.46 1.47 12.81
N GLY A 116 -16.35 0.61 13.28
CA GLY A 116 -17.40 -0.21 12.68
C GLY A 116 -18.18 0.37 11.49
N ASN A 117 -17.81 1.55 11.04
CA ASN A 117 -18.45 2.25 9.94
C ASN A 117 -17.46 2.95 8.98
N ARG A 118 -16.14 2.86 9.20
CA ARG A 118 -15.20 3.70 8.46
C ARG A 118 -14.26 2.97 7.52
N SER A 119 -13.99 1.69 7.74
CA SER A 119 -13.16 0.91 6.83
C SER A 119 -13.63 -0.52 6.72
N LEU A 120 -13.60 -1.03 5.50
CA LEU A 120 -13.89 -2.42 5.15
C LEU A 120 -12.57 -3.09 4.77
N VAL A 121 -12.26 -4.23 5.39
CA VAL A 121 -11.10 -5.07 5.01
C VAL A 121 -11.62 -6.37 4.43
N VAL A 122 -11.30 -6.61 3.16
CA VAL A 122 -11.81 -7.75 2.38
C VAL A 122 -10.65 -8.46 1.69
N PRO A 123 -10.68 -9.78 1.51
CA PRO A 123 -9.70 -10.47 0.67
C PRO A 123 -9.67 -9.90 -0.75
N THR A 124 -8.47 -9.73 -1.32
CA THR A 124 -8.29 -9.19 -2.68
C THR A 124 -9.06 -9.98 -3.72
N ASP A 125 -9.05 -11.31 -3.63
CA ASP A 125 -9.72 -12.19 -4.60
C ASP A 125 -11.24 -12.04 -4.60
N ALA A 126 -11.83 -11.54 -3.52
CA ALA A 126 -13.27 -11.29 -3.44
C ALA A 126 -13.70 -10.05 -4.25
N LEU A 127 -12.82 -9.04 -4.36
CA LEU A 127 -13.10 -7.80 -5.10
C LEU A 127 -12.48 -7.82 -6.50
N TYR A 128 -11.30 -8.40 -6.65
CA TYR A 128 -10.50 -8.37 -7.88
C TYR A 128 -10.05 -9.78 -8.27
N PRO A 129 -10.97 -10.69 -8.63
CA PRO A 129 -10.61 -12.05 -9.00
C PRO A 129 -9.75 -12.05 -10.27
N HIS A 130 -8.51 -12.53 -10.17
CA HIS A 130 -7.57 -12.69 -11.29
C HIS A 130 -7.23 -11.41 -12.07
N VAL A 131 -7.36 -10.23 -11.46
CA VAL A 131 -7.04 -8.94 -12.10
C VAL A 131 -5.59 -8.56 -11.79
N SER A 132 -4.77 -8.33 -12.81
CA SER A 132 -3.42 -7.81 -12.65
C SER A 132 -3.45 -6.29 -12.40
N HIS A 133 -2.35 -5.76 -11.84
CA HIS A 133 -2.18 -4.32 -11.63
C HIS A 133 -2.35 -3.51 -12.93
N GLU A 134 -1.78 -3.99 -14.03
CA GLU A 134 -1.89 -3.33 -15.34
C GLU A 134 -3.32 -3.31 -15.86
N GLN A 135 -4.03 -4.43 -15.75
CA GLN A 135 -5.43 -4.54 -16.16
C GLN A 135 -6.34 -3.62 -15.33
N ALA A 136 -6.14 -3.59 -13.99
CA ALA A 136 -6.89 -2.72 -13.10
C ALA A 136 -6.67 -1.24 -13.45
N THR A 137 -5.42 -0.84 -13.66
CA THR A 137 -5.06 0.55 -13.99
C THR A 137 -5.61 0.96 -15.35
N ALA A 138 -5.50 0.10 -16.36
CA ALA A 138 -6.05 0.34 -17.69
C ALA A 138 -7.58 0.46 -17.67
N ALA A 139 -8.27 -0.44 -16.97
CA ALA A 139 -9.72 -0.42 -16.84
C ALA A 139 -10.21 0.87 -16.13
N THR A 140 -9.55 1.24 -15.02
CA THR A 140 -9.87 2.47 -14.28
C THR A 140 -9.62 3.72 -15.13
N GLY A 141 -8.53 3.75 -15.88
CA GLY A 141 -8.23 4.85 -16.80
C GLY A 141 -9.29 4.99 -17.91
N ALA A 142 -9.70 3.88 -18.51
CA ALA A 142 -10.76 3.85 -19.52
C ALA A 142 -12.10 4.32 -18.95
N GLN A 143 -12.49 3.83 -17.77
CA GLN A 143 -13.73 4.24 -17.09
C GLN A 143 -13.72 5.74 -16.75
N MET A 144 -12.59 6.29 -16.33
CA MET A 144 -12.45 7.71 -16.05
C MET A 144 -12.63 8.55 -17.32
N ALA A 145 -11.97 8.17 -18.41
CA ALA A 145 -12.09 8.86 -19.70
C ALA A 145 -13.52 8.85 -20.23
N ASP A 146 -14.20 7.71 -20.11
CA ASP A 146 -15.62 7.57 -20.50
C ASP A 146 -16.52 8.44 -19.62
N SER A 147 -16.35 8.42 -18.30
CA SER A 147 -17.09 9.23 -17.36
C SER A 147 -16.93 10.73 -17.63
N GLN A 148 -15.72 11.19 -17.93
CA GLN A 148 -15.46 12.58 -18.31
C GLN A 148 -16.14 12.95 -19.62
N THR A 149 -16.14 12.05 -20.59
CA THR A 149 -16.81 12.26 -21.87
C THR A 149 -18.33 12.36 -21.68
N GLN A 150 -18.92 11.46 -20.92
CA GLN A 150 -20.34 11.47 -20.60
C GLN A 150 -20.74 12.75 -19.85
N ALA A 151 -19.93 13.21 -18.90
CA ALA A 151 -20.18 14.46 -18.18
C ALA A 151 -20.17 15.67 -19.12
N LYS A 152 -19.21 15.74 -20.06
CA LYS A 152 -19.16 16.80 -21.08
C LYS A 152 -20.39 16.76 -21.98
N VAL A 153 -20.77 15.58 -22.47
CA VAL A 153 -21.98 15.40 -23.30
C VAL A 153 -23.24 15.84 -22.55
N ALA A 154 -23.39 15.46 -21.28
CA ALA A 154 -24.51 15.87 -20.45
C ALA A 154 -24.60 17.40 -20.30
N ALA A 155 -23.44 18.05 -20.04
CA ALA A 155 -23.36 19.50 -19.95
C ALA A 155 -23.76 20.20 -21.28
N MET A 156 -23.21 19.70 -22.40
CA MET A 156 -23.55 20.25 -23.73
C MET A 156 -25.03 20.09 -24.07
N ARG A 157 -25.64 18.94 -23.74
CA ARG A 157 -27.07 18.71 -23.91
C ARG A 157 -27.91 19.69 -23.08
N GLN A 158 -27.50 19.93 -21.82
CA GLN A 158 -28.18 20.90 -20.96
C GLN A 158 -28.13 22.32 -21.53
N LEU A 159 -27.02 22.69 -22.16
CA LEU A 159 -26.82 23.96 -22.85
C LEU A 159 -27.48 24.02 -24.24
N LYS A 160 -28.18 22.96 -24.66
CA LYS A 160 -28.79 22.81 -26.00
C LYS A 160 -27.78 22.96 -27.15
N MET A 161 -26.54 22.61 -26.91
CA MET A 161 -25.51 22.57 -27.94
C MET A 161 -25.61 21.29 -28.76
N PRO A 162 -25.35 21.34 -30.09
CA PRO A 162 -25.39 20.15 -30.93
C PRO A 162 -24.28 19.17 -30.50
N VAL A 163 -24.67 17.93 -30.19
CA VAL A 163 -23.73 16.85 -29.85
C VAL A 163 -23.89 15.77 -30.91
N THR A 164 -22.78 15.44 -31.58
CA THR A 164 -22.73 14.31 -32.50
C THR A 164 -22.13 13.12 -31.76
N GLU A 165 -22.95 12.10 -31.52
CA GLU A 165 -22.49 10.84 -30.94
C GLU A 165 -21.96 9.92 -32.05
N LYS A 166 -20.73 9.44 -31.88
CA LYS A 166 -20.12 8.42 -32.69
C LYS A 166 -20.00 7.17 -31.84
N VAL A 167 -20.71 6.11 -32.20
CA VAL A 167 -20.53 4.82 -31.55
C VAL A 167 -19.29 4.16 -32.14
N GLU A 168 -18.25 3.99 -31.34
CA GLU A 168 -17.06 3.26 -31.72
C GLU A 168 -17.09 1.90 -31.02
N VAL A 169 -17.12 0.84 -31.80
CA VAL A 169 -17.05 -0.53 -31.25
C VAL A 169 -15.59 -0.88 -31.08
N LEU A 170 -15.13 -0.95 -29.84
CA LEU A 170 -13.81 -1.47 -29.52
C LEU A 170 -13.84 -2.99 -29.70
N THR A 171 -13.13 -3.49 -30.72
CA THR A 171 -12.91 -4.91 -30.99
C THR A 171 -11.65 -5.41 -30.28
#